data_0fe3c9278913bb08ee1db922f5a1f2ac
#
_entry.id   0fe3c9278913bb08ee1db922f5a1f2ac
#
_cell.length_a   1.000
_cell.length_b   1.000
_cell.length_c   1.000
_cell.angle_alpha   90.00
_cell.angle_beta   90.00
_cell.angle_gamma   90.00
#
_symmetry.space_group_name_H-M   'P 1'
#
loop_
_entity.id
_entity.type
_entity.pdbx_description
1 polymer ?
#
loop_
_entity_poly.entity_id
_entity_poly.type
_entity_poly.pdbx_seq_one_letter_code
_entity_poly.pdbx_strand_id
1 'polypeptide(L)'
;MIRCFLHSFFATVLTAMSLFANPEAVSQTSFDQLLPHRAFYKMSTKQTASSTALLNVEGRLSFEMRELCASWTVEQRYVMLYQRDDGSETQINTFLSSWEEKTGEQYKFFVKRDESDGVEKVIEGKGIVPKNKARGTVKFSQPEPKQITLNKGTLFPAGHTVALIQAAKSKKKIARNFLFDGTEVEPAALVNSIIGVQKTYLGGLPQLDKTTYWPIRMAFFSAEKQQLEPDYEITINLHDNGVVSGLILDYGDLIIDVELMEIDYLQRASCN
;
A
#
# COMPACT_ATOMS: atom_id res chain seq x y z
N MET A 1 65.95 24.70 -45.38
CA MET A 1 65.54 26.06 -44.92
C MET A 1 64.18 25.96 -44.20
N ILE A 2 64.21 26.28 -42.89
CA ILE A 2 63.18 27.05 -42.17
C ILE A 2 61.81 26.33 -42.05
N ARG A 3 61.19 26.06 -40.92
CA ARG A 3 61.08 26.52 -39.55
C ARG A 3 60.06 25.65 -38.82
N CYS A 4 60.36 25.35 -37.58
CA CYS A 4 59.44 24.89 -36.55
C CYS A 4 58.09 25.64 -36.46
N PHE A 5 57.01 24.94 -36.13
CA PHE A 5 55.98 25.48 -35.21
C PHE A 5 55.37 24.35 -34.40
N LEU A 6 55.66 24.35 -33.12
CA LEU A 6 54.97 23.64 -32.06
C LEU A 6 53.58 24.24 -31.92
N HIS A 7 52.56 23.37 -31.93
CA HIS A 7 51.25 23.70 -31.31
C HIS A 7 50.85 22.58 -30.35
N SER A 8 50.90 22.98 -29.09
CA SER A 8 50.42 22.23 -27.95
C SER A 8 48.89 22.09 -28.00
N PHE A 9 48.35 20.88 -28.10
CA PHE A 9 46.95 20.62 -27.95
C PHE A 9 46.67 20.20 -26.50
N PHE A 10 46.08 21.10 -25.73
CA PHE A 10 45.47 20.81 -24.43
C PHE A 10 44.19 19.98 -24.63
N ALA A 11 44.24 18.72 -24.31
CA ALA A 11 43.06 17.85 -24.24
C ALA A 11 42.39 18.06 -22.88
N THR A 12 41.31 18.84 -22.83
CA THR A 12 40.41 18.92 -21.70
C THR A 12 39.54 17.66 -21.64
N VAL A 13 39.88 16.78 -20.71
CA VAL A 13 39.02 15.61 -20.36
C VAL A 13 37.84 16.13 -19.56
N LEU A 14 36.68 16.25 -20.21
CA LEU A 14 35.38 16.42 -19.52
C LEU A 14 35.01 15.08 -18.94
N THR A 15 35.23 14.87 -17.64
CA THR A 15 34.64 13.77 -16.86
C THR A 15 33.14 14.07 -16.64
N ALA A 16 32.29 13.47 -17.46
CA ALA A 16 30.86 13.43 -17.23
C ALA A 16 30.59 12.59 -15.99
N MET A 17 30.34 13.26 -14.86
CA MET A 17 29.93 12.67 -13.61
C MET A 17 28.45 12.27 -13.75
N SER A 18 28.17 11.04 -14.17
CA SER A 18 26.84 10.45 -14.19
C SER A 18 26.35 10.32 -12.75
N LEU A 19 25.46 11.23 -12.36
CA LEU A 19 24.66 11.14 -11.13
C LEU A 19 23.69 9.96 -11.29
N PHE A 20 24.14 8.76 -10.95
CA PHE A 20 23.23 7.67 -10.67
C PHE A 20 22.50 8.01 -9.36
N ALA A 21 21.25 8.45 -9.46
CA ALA A 21 20.37 8.53 -8.32
C ALA A 21 20.18 7.09 -7.79
N ASN A 22 20.84 6.77 -6.69
CA ASN A 22 20.62 5.52 -5.98
C ASN A 22 19.15 5.51 -5.52
N PRO A 23 18.39 4.42 -5.73
CA PRO A 23 17.10 4.25 -5.09
C PRO A 23 17.35 4.27 -3.57
N GLU A 24 16.82 5.28 -2.89
CA GLU A 24 16.92 5.39 -1.43
C GLU A 24 16.34 4.11 -0.82
N ALA A 25 17.20 3.31 -0.19
CA ALA A 25 16.79 2.17 0.60
C ALA A 25 15.95 2.70 1.77
N VAL A 26 14.72 2.20 1.93
CA VAL A 26 13.90 2.49 3.11
C VAL A 26 14.68 2.02 4.33
N SER A 27 15.14 2.97 5.14
CA SER A 27 15.95 2.67 6.32
C SER A 27 15.05 2.23 7.48
N GLN A 28 15.59 1.47 8.42
CA GLN A 28 14.84 1.01 9.62
C GLN A 28 14.24 2.20 10.39
N THR A 29 14.96 3.32 10.49
CA THR A 29 14.48 4.57 11.11
C THR A 29 13.23 5.15 10.46
N SER A 30 12.94 4.78 9.21
CA SER A 30 11.74 5.24 8.50
C SER A 30 10.47 4.55 8.97
N PHE A 31 10.56 3.30 9.46
CA PHE A 31 9.41 2.58 10.01
C PHE A 31 9.02 3.09 11.41
N ASP A 32 9.94 3.71 12.16
CA ASP A 32 9.68 4.24 13.51
C ASP A 32 8.74 5.45 13.50
N GLN A 33 8.50 6.07 12.35
CA GLN A 33 7.49 7.12 12.20
C GLN A 33 6.05 6.59 12.27
N LEU A 34 5.83 5.31 11.93
CA LEU A 34 4.50 4.72 12.03
C LEU A 34 4.06 4.63 13.49
N LEU A 35 2.79 4.89 13.77
CA LEU A 35 2.21 4.75 15.11
C LEU A 35 1.37 3.49 15.19
N PRO A 36 1.59 2.65 16.24
CA PRO A 36 0.70 1.55 16.52
C PRO A 36 -0.67 2.10 16.90
N HIS A 37 -1.72 1.60 16.25
CA HIS A 37 -3.08 2.10 16.46
C HIS A 37 -4.13 1.05 16.11
N ARG A 38 -5.32 1.23 16.65
CA ARG A 38 -6.55 0.55 16.25
C ARG A 38 -7.51 1.60 15.70
N ALA A 39 -8.18 1.26 14.61
CA ALA A 39 -9.11 2.15 13.94
C ALA A 39 -10.35 1.38 13.49
N PHE A 40 -11.51 2.03 13.56
CA PHE A 40 -12.80 1.50 13.10
C PHE A 40 -13.36 2.42 12.04
N TYR A 41 -13.79 1.81 10.94
CA TYR A 41 -14.33 2.53 9.79
C TYR A 41 -15.73 2.05 9.46
N LYS A 42 -16.56 2.98 8.99
CA LYS A 42 -17.83 2.70 8.32
C LYS A 42 -17.60 2.70 6.82
N MET A 43 -18.18 1.73 6.13
CA MET A 43 -18.13 1.60 4.69
C MET A 43 -19.55 1.82 4.14
N SER A 44 -19.67 2.62 3.09
CA SER A 44 -20.96 2.88 2.44
C SER A 44 -20.77 3.15 0.95
N THR A 45 -21.75 2.77 0.16
CA THR A 45 -21.78 3.10 -1.27
C THR A 45 -21.74 4.60 -1.46
N LYS A 46 -20.80 5.06 -2.25
CA LYS A 46 -20.74 6.44 -2.74
C LYS A 46 -21.39 6.55 -4.11
N GLN A 47 -21.18 5.57 -4.97
CA GLN A 47 -21.71 5.52 -6.32
C GLN A 47 -21.75 4.08 -6.83
N THR A 48 -22.81 3.75 -7.58
CA THR A 48 -22.89 2.55 -8.42
C THR A 48 -23.17 2.97 -9.85
N ALA A 49 -22.63 2.24 -10.83
CA ALA A 49 -23.01 2.43 -12.23
C ALA A 49 -24.38 1.82 -12.50
N SER A 50 -25.17 2.46 -13.35
CA SER A 50 -26.51 1.96 -13.75
C SER A 50 -26.46 0.64 -14.54
N SER A 51 -25.29 0.23 -15.01
CA SER A 51 -25.06 -1.03 -15.71
C SER A 51 -24.84 -2.24 -14.80
N THR A 52 -24.68 -2.03 -13.49
CA THR A 52 -24.50 -3.12 -12.52
C THR A 52 -25.84 -3.46 -11.86
N ALA A 53 -26.06 -4.74 -11.54
CA ALA A 53 -27.17 -5.20 -10.73
C ALA A 53 -26.99 -4.86 -9.22
N LEU A 54 -25.92 -4.19 -8.84
CA LEU A 54 -25.59 -3.83 -7.47
C LEU A 54 -26.25 -2.50 -7.11
N LEU A 55 -27.10 -2.50 -6.07
CA LEU A 55 -27.79 -1.30 -5.55
C LEU A 55 -26.99 -0.60 -4.49
N ASN A 56 -26.49 -1.39 -3.51
CA ASN A 56 -25.84 -0.83 -2.33
C ASN A 56 -24.80 -1.79 -1.75
N VAL A 57 -23.79 -1.20 -1.12
CA VAL A 57 -22.80 -1.89 -0.28
C VAL A 57 -22.65 -1.12 1.01
N GLU A 58 -22.84 -1.82 2.12
CA GLU A 58 -22.58 -1.29 3.45
C GLU A 58 -21.63 -2.21 4.19
N GLY A 59 -20.82 -1.64 5.09
CA GLY A 59 -19.88 -2.46 5.83
C GLY A 59 -19.20 -1.75 6.99
N ARG A 60 -18.37 -2.52 7.65
CA ARG A 60 -17.49 -2.04 8.72
C ARG A 60 -16.12 -2.67 8.57
N LEU A 61 -15.08 -1.88 8.84
CA LEU A 61 -13.70 -2.34 8.87
C LEU A 61 -13.11 -2.04 10.24
N SER A 62 -12.50 -3.02 10.89
CA SER A 62 -11.56 -2.81 11.98
C SER A 62 -10.14 -3.05 11.48
N PHE A 63 -9.26 -2.16 11.83
CA PHE A 63 -7.83 -2.19 11.52
C PHE A 63 -7.05 -2.08 12.82
N GLU A 64 -6.06 -2.94 13.01
CA GLU A 64 -5.14 -2.84 14.13
C GLU A 64 -3.71 -3.05 13.64
N MET A 65 -2.83 -2.09 13.94
CA MET A 65 -1.40 -2.15 13.65
C MET A 65 -0.62 -2.08 14.97
N ARG A 66 0.17 -3.11 15.25
CA ARG A 66 1.02 -3.20 16.45
C ARG A 66 2.48 -3.19 16.08
N GLU A 67 3.26 -2.48 16.87
CA GLU A 67 4.70 -2.48 16.79
C GLU A 67 5.28 -3.63 17.62
N LEU A 68 6.20 -4.38 17.02
CA LEU A 68 7.14 -5.26 17.68
C LEU A 68 8.57 -4.70 17.52
N CYS A 69 9.54 -5.20 18.27
CA CYS A 69 10.89 -4.65 18.22
C CYS A 69 11.48 -4.64 16.80
N ALA A 70 11.33 -5.72 16.05
CA ALA A 70 11.91 -5.85 14.72
C ALA A 70 10.87 -5.89 13.60
N SER A 71 9.58 -5.71 13.90
CA SER A 71 8.51 -5.91 12.93
C SER A 71 7.24 -5.16 13.28
N TRP A 72 6.31 -5.17 12.33
CA TRP A 72 4.93 -4.73 12.48
C TRP A 72 3.99 -5.90 12.28
N THR A 73 2.90 -5.94 13.03
CA THR A 73 1.76 -6.82 12.76
C THR A 73 0.55 -5.99 12.41
N VAL A 74 -0.24 -6.47 11.46
CA VAL A 74 -1.50 -5.85 11.06
C VAL A 74 -2.58 -6.90 11.10
N GLU A 75 -3.72 -6.57 11.71
CA GLU A 75 -4.95 -7.32 11.62
C GLU A 75 -6.04 -6.43 11.02
N GLN A 76 -6.79 -6.97 10.06
CA GLN A 76 -7.95 -6.32 9.47
C GLN A 76 -9.12 -7.29 9.48
N ARG A 77 -10.29 -6.77 9.83
CA ARG A 77 -11.55 -7.52 9.73
C ARG A 77 -12.57 -6.61 9.08
N TYR A 78 -13.14 -7.03 7.99
CA TYR A 78 -14.25 -6.29 7.39
C TYR A 78 -15.41 -7.21 7.06
N VAL A 79 -16.59 -6.67 7.26
CA VAL A 79 -17.87 -7.26 6.90
C VAL A 79 -18.53 -6.32 5.93
N MET A 80 -18.92 -6.84 4.77
CA MET A 80 -19.62 -6.09 3.73
C MET A 80 -20.89 -6.81 3.35
N LEU A 81 -21.99 -6.07 3.26
CA LEU A 81 -23.27 -6.52 2.77
C LEU A 81 -23.53 -5.90 1.39
N TYR A 82 -23.64 -6.73 0.39
CA TYR A 82 -23.94 -6.38 -0.99
C TYR A 82 -25.44 -6.63 -1.26
N GLN A 83 -26.16 -5.58 -1.65
CA GLN A 83 -27.58 -5.64 -1.99
C GLN A 83 -27.75 -5.48 -3.51
N ARG A 84 -28.48 -6.39 -4.13
CA ARG A 84 -28.74 -6.39 -5.58
C ARG A 84 -30.16 -5.94 -5.91
N ASP A 85 -30.39 -5.59 -7.17
CA ASP A 85 -31.66 -5.11 -7.70
C ASP A 85 -32.76 -6.19 -7.72
N ASP A 86 -32.39 -7.48 -7.72
CA ASP A 86 -33.30 -8.61 -7.59
C ASP A 86 -33.71 -8.91 -6.12
N GLY A 87 -33.25 -8.09 -5.16
CA GLY A 87 -33.50 -8.24 -3.74
C GLY A 87 -32.58 -9.24 -3.06
N SER A 88 -31.65 -9.87 -3.75
CA SER A 88 -30.66 -10.75 -3.13
C SER A 88 -29.61 -9.98 -2.36
N GLU A 89 -29.14 -10.60 -1.26
CA GLU A 89 -28.07 -10.06 -0.43
C GLU A 89 -26.92 -11.07 -0.30
N THR A 90 -25.69 -10.59 -0.36
CA THR A 90 -24.50 -11.40 -0.08
C THR A 90 -23.66 -10.70 0.97
N GLN A 91 -23.41 -11.39 2.08
CA GLN A 91 -22.47 -10.91 3.10
C GLN A 91 -21.10 -11.54 2.86
N ILE A 92 -20.08 -10.71 2.86
CA ILE A 92 -18.67 -11.12 2.79
C ILE A 92 -17.99 -10.73 4.10
N ASN A 93 -17.36 -11.72 4.75
CA ASN A 93 -16.53 -11.51 5.92
C ASN A 93 -15.09 -11.79 5.52
N THR A 94 -14.19 -10.84 5.77
CA THR A 94 -12.77 -11.05 5.51
C THR A 94 -11.95 -10.76 6.75
N PHE A 95 -11.06 -11.67 7.05
CA PHE A 95 -10.00 -11.52 8.04
C PHE A 95 -8.65 -11.55 7.35
N LEU A 96 -7.81 -10.56 7.62
CA LEU A 96 -6.43 -10.50 7.17
C LEU A 96 -5.54 -10.33 8.40
N SER A 97 -4.46 -11.11 8.45
CA SER A 97 -3.40 -10.96 9.43
C SER A 97 -2.06 -10.98 8.71
N SER A 98 -1.17 -10.07 9.07
CA SER A 98 0.16 -10.00 8.49
C SER A 98 1.23 -9.63 9.49
N TRP A 99 2.46 -10.02 9.17
CA TRP A 99 3.67 -9.68 9.88
C TRP A 99 4.71 -9.19 8.86
N GLU A 100 5.28 -8.01 9.07
CA GLU A 100 6.28 -7.41 8.21
C GLU A 100 7.50 -7.00 9.02
N GLU A 101 8.67 -7.44 8.61
CA GLU A 101 9.94 -7.06 9.23
C GLU A 101 10.26 -5.60 8.93
N LYS A 102 10.75 -4.83 9.94
CA LYS A 102 11.13 -3.42 9.77
C LYS A 102 12.27 -3.19 8.76
N THR A 103 12.97 -4.24 8.34
CA THR A 103 13.92 -4.18 7.22
C THR A 103 13.24 -4.17 5.87
N GLY A 104 11.95 -4.56 5.81
CA GLY A 104 11.18 -4.76 4.59
C GLY A 104 11.65 -5.97 3.77
N GLU A 105 12.38 -6.92 4.40
CA GLU A 105 12.91 -8.09 3.73
C GLU A 105 11.99 -9.29 3.82
N GLN A 106 11.18 -9.39 4.87
CA GLN A 106 10.29 -10.52 5.11
C GLN A 106 8.86 -10.07 5.38
N TYR A 107 7.92 -10.84 4.85
CA TYR A 107 6.49 -10.62 5.01
C TYR A 107 5.78 -11.97 5.16
N LYS A 108 4.88 -12.09 6.13
CA LYS A 108 3.99 -13.25 6.30
C LYS A 108 2.57 -12.75 6.26
N PHE A 109 1.69 -13.51 5.65
CA PHE A 109 0.30 -13.11 5.48
C PHE A 109 -0.63 -14.32 5.57
N PHE A 110 -1.81 -14.04 6.08
CA PHE A 110 -2.94 -14.95 6.13
C PHE A 110 -4.21 -14.15 5.83
N VAL A 111 -4.99 -14.63 4.88
CA VAL A 111 -6.30 -14.06 4.51
C VAL A 111 -7.32 -15.17 4.53
N LYS A 112 -8.44 -14.91 5.19
CA LYS A 112 -9.62 -15.77 5.15
C LYS A 112 -10.81 -14.91 4.71
N ARG A 113 -11.52 -15.37 3.70
CA ARG A 113 -12.75 -14.77 3.19
C ARG A 113 -13.86 -15.81 3.22
N ASP A 114 -14.97 -15.48 3.89
CA ASP A 114 -16.17 -16.29 3.95
C ASP A 114 -17.32 -15.50 3.30
N GLU A 115 -18.04 -16.14 2.38
CA GLU A 115 -19.23 -15.58 1.73
C GLU A 115 -20.47 -16.30 2.25
N SER A 116 -21.60 -15.59 2.36
CA SER A 116 -22.85 -16.14 2.91
C SER A 116 -23.46 -17.28 2.08
N ASP A 117 -23.01 -17.48 0.84
CA ASP A 117 -23.35 -18.60 -0.03
C ASP A 117 -22.54 -19.88 0.24
N GLY A 118 -21.63 -19.84 1.23
CA GLY A 118 -20.81 -20.96 1.66
C GLY A 118 -19.44 -21.05 0.99
N VAL A 119 -19.06 -20.07 0.17
CA VAL A 119 -17.70 -20.00 -0.40
C VAL A 119 -16.73 -19.58 0.69
N GLU A 120 -15.70 -20.39 0.90
CA GLU A 120 -14.56 -20.06 1.75
C GLU A 120 -13.28 -20.00 0.92
N LYS A 121 -12.50 -18.92 1.08
CA LYS A 121 -11.19 -18.76 0.45
C LYS A 121 -10.16 -18.48 1.51
N VAL A 122 -9.09 -19.27 1.55
CA VAL A 122 -7.93 -19.07 2.42
C VAL A 122 -6.68 -18.86 1.56
N ILE A 123 -5.92 -17.82 1.88
CA ILE A 123 -4.62 -17.53 1.28
C ILE A 123 -3.61 -17.37 2.41
N GLU A 124 -2.53 -18.13 2.35
CA GLU A 124 -1.46 -18.07 3.33
C GLU A 124 -0.10 -18.18 2.65
N GLY A 125 0.87 -17.43 3.13
CA GLY A 125 2.21 -17.53 2.56
C GLY A 125 3.25 -16.63 3.22
N LYS A 126 4.44 -16.66 2.60
CA LYS A 126 5.59 -15.87 3.02
C LYS A 126 6.28 -15.24 1.82
N GLY A 127 6.50 -13.91 1.88
CA GLY A 127 7.28 -13.14 0.94
C GLY A 127 8.69 -12.86 1.46
N ILE A 128 9.68 -12.88 0.56
CA ILE A 128 11.07 -12.50 0.85
C ILE A 128 11.56 -11.58 -0.27
N VAL A 129 12.07 -10.42 0.10
CA VAL A 129 12.73 -9.46 -0.79
C VAL A 129 14.16 -9.28 -0.30
N PRO A 130 15.19 -9.55 -1.11
CA PRO A 130 16.57 -9.41 -0.67
C PRO A 130 16.92 -7.96 -0.29
N LYS A 131 17.87 -7.79 0.64
CA LYS A 131 18.35 -6.49 1.13
C LYS A 131 18.77 -5.53 0.01
N ASN A 132 19.38 -6.04 -1.05
CA ASN A 132 19.77 -5.25 -2.25
C ASN A 132 18.58 -4.91 -3.16
N LYS A 133 17.33 -5.19 -2.71
CA LYS A 133 16.11 -4.97 -3.48
C LYS A 133 16.09 -5.64 -4.87
N ALA A 134 16.86 -6.73 -5.04
CA ALA A 134 16.75 -7.60 -6.21
C ALA A 134 15.34 -8.23 -6.29
N ARG A 135 15.13 -9.10 -7.28
CA ARG A 135 13.86 -9.86 -7.37
C ARG A 135 13.67 -10.70 -6.11
N GLY A 136 12.50 -10.60 -5.51
CA GLY A 136 12.07 -11.41 -4.39
C GLY A 136 11.28 -12.64 -4.82
N THR A 137 10.78 -13.37 -3.84
CA THR A 137 9.89 -14.52 -4.04
C THR A 137 8.80 -14.55 -2.99
N VAL A 138 7.62 -15.04 -3.38
CA VAL A 138 6.56 -15.42 -2.45
C VAL A 138 6.32 -16.91 -2.57
N LYS A 139 6.18 -17.58 -1.44
CA LYS A 139 5.75 -18.98 -1.34
C LYS A 139 4.41 -19.02 -0.65
N PHE A 140 3.38 -19.48 -1.35
CA PHE A 140 2.06 -19.75 -0.80
C PHE A 140 2.03 -21.17 -0.23
N SER A 141 1.34 -21.34 0.90
CA SER A 141 0.97 -22.64 1.47
C SER A 141 -0.51 -22.94 1.25
N GLN A 142 -1.34 -21.90 1.11
CA GLN A 142 -2.77 -21.99 0.80
C GLN A 142 -3.13 -21.02 -0.33
N PRO A 143 -4.10 -21.35 -1.21
CA PRO A 143 -4.95 -22.56 -1.25
C PRO A 143 -4.18 -23.81 -1.70
N GLU A 144 -3.07 -23.65 -2.38
CA GLU A 144 -2.16 -24.71 -2.82
C GLU A 144 -0.70 -24.21 -2.81
N PRO A 145 0.29 -25.09 -2.65
CA PRO A 145 1.69 -24.71 -2.72
C PRO A 145 2.03 -24.10 -4.08
N LYS A 146 2.41 -22.83 -4.06
CA LYS A 146 2.80 -22.07 -5.27
C LYS A 146 3.93 -21.12 -4.94
N GLN A 147 4.83 -20.90 -5.90
CA GLN A 147 5.88 -19.90 -5.80
C GLN A 147 5.75 -18.87 -6.92
N ILE A 148 5.81 -17.59 -6.56
CA ILE A 148 5.77 -16.46 -7.49
C ILE A 148 7.03 -15.63 -7.31
N THR A 149 7.60 -15.14 -8.42
CA THR A 149 8.72 -14.19 -8.40
C THR A 149 8.20 -12.77 -8.30
N LEU A 150 8.74 -12.00 -7.37
CA LEU A 150 8.44 -10.58 -7.21
C LEU A 150 9.35 -9.71 -8.06
N ASN A 151 8.84 -8.58 -8.50
CA ASN A 151 9.59 -7.58 -9.25
C ASN A 151 10.70 -6.98 -8.38
N LYS A 152 11.77 -6.50 -9.04
CA LYS A 152 12.82 -5.74 -8.34
C LYS A 152 12.23 -4.52 -7.65
N GLY A 153 12.58 -4.31 -6.37
CA GLY A 153 12.11 -3.17 -5.59
C GLY A 153 10.69 -3.30 -5.06
N THR A 154 10.08 -4.50 -5.11
CA THR A 154 8.78 -4.74 -4.48
C THR A 154 8.82 -4.36 -3.00
N LEU A 155 7.77 -3.69 -2.56
CA LEU A 155 7.53 -3.32 -1.17
C LEU A 155 6.39 -4.17 -0.62
N PHE A 156 6.42 -4.39 0.70
CA PHE A 156 5.29 -4.90 1.47
C PHE A 156 4.48 -3.73 2.05
N PRO A 157 3.29 -3.94 2.63
CA PRO A 157 2.35 -2.87 2.96
C PRO A 157 2.89 -1.76 3.87
N ALA A 158 3.58 -2.10 4.97
CA ALA A 158 4.16 -1.09 5.87
C ALA A 158 5.30 -0.33 5.18
N GLY A 159 6.16 -1.02 4.45
CA GLY A 159 7.21 -0.40 3.63
C GLY A 159 6.67 0.51 2.55
N HIS A 160 5.56 0.14 1.91
CA HIS A 160 4.89 1.00 0.93
C HIS A 160 4.32 2.26 1.56
N THR A 161 3.65 2.14 2.72
CA THR A 161 3.14 3.30 3.48
C THR A 161 4.27 4.26 3.83
N VAL A 162 5.40 3.75 4.32
CA VAL A 162 6.59 4.55 4.60
C VAL A 162 7.11 5.26 3.35
N ALA A 163 7.19 4.56 2.21
CA ALA A 163 7.65 5.13 0.95
C ALA A 163 6.74 6.28 0.47
N LEU A 164 5.42 6.15 0.62
CA LEU A 164 4.46 7.22 0.31
C LEU A 164 4.65 8.45 1.21
N ILE A 165 4.81 8.25 2.53
CA ILE A 165 5.06 9.35 3.46
C ILE A 165 6.37 10.07 3.13
N GLN A 166 7.45 9.34 2.84
CA GLN A 166 8.73 9.92 2.44
C GLN A 166 8.63 10.71 1.13
N ALA A 167 7.92 10.17 0.14
CA ALA A 167 7.67 10.86 -1.12
C ALA A 167 6.89 12.17 -0.88
N ALA A 168 5.86 12.15 -0.03
CA ALA A 168 5.06 13.32 0.32
C ALA A 168 5.89 14.38 1.06
N LYS A 169 6.67 13.99 2.08
CA LYS A 169 7.59 14.87 2.83
C LYS A 169 8.65 15.49 1.91
N SER A 170 9.11 14.74 0.91
CA SER A 170 10.05 15.22 -0.12
C SER A 170 9.37 16.03 -1.24
N LYS A 171 8.08 16.36 -1.09
CA LYS A 171 7.27 17.13 -2.06
C LYS A 171 7.19 16.49 -3.45
N LYS A 172 7.44 15.19 -3.56
CA LYS A 172 7.19 14.43 -4.80
C LYS A 172 5.68 14.41 -5.06
N LYS A 173 5.30 14.58 -6.32
CA LYS A 173 3.88 14.55 -6.75
C LYS A 173 3.44 13.18 -7.25
N ILE A 174 4.41 12.34 -7.62
CA ILE A 174 4.18 11.02 -8.18
C ILE A 174 5.14 10.05 -7.50
N ALA A 175 4.63 8.88 -7.13
CA ALA A 175 5.41 7.73 -6.72
C ALA A 175 4.97 6.50 -7.54
N ARG A 176 5.90 5.59 -7.82
CA ARG A 176 5.64 4.37 -8.54
C ARG A 176 6.36 3.23 -7.85
N ASN A 177 5.62 2.23 -7.40
CA ASN A 177 6.15 1.11 -6.64
C ASN A 177 5.52 -0.21 -7.11
N PHE A 178 6.20 -1.32 -6.93
CA PHE A 178 5.58 -2.63 -6.89
C PHE A 178 5.17 -2.92 -5.45
N LEU A 179 3.91 -3.29 -5.23
CA LEU A 179 3.34 -3.65 -3.93
C LEU A 179 2.87 -5.10 -3.97
N PHE A 180 3.29 -5.88 -2.98
CA PHE A 180 2.75 -7.20 -2.71
C PHE A 180 2.11 -7.19 -1.31
N ASP A 181 0.80 -7.40 -1.23
CA ASP A 181 0.03 -7.37 0.01
C ASP A 181 -0.51 -8.75 0.47
N GLY A 182 -0.40 -9.77 -0.38
CA GLY A 182 -0.82 -11.14 -0.07
C GLY A 182 -2.33 -11.39 -0.11
N THR A 183 -3.14 -10.43 -0.58
CA THR A 183 -4.61 -10.57 -0.63
C THR A 183 -5.10 -11.46 -1.76
N GLU A 184 -4.28 -11.69 -2.79
CA GLU A 184 -4.54 -12.57 -3.91
C GLU A 184 -3.31 -13.41 -4.26
N VAL A 185 -3.52 -14.56 -4.96
CA VAL A 185 -2.45 -15.46 -5.43
C VAL A 185 -1.88 -14.96 -6.75
N GLU A 186 -1.45 -13.70 -6.76
CA GLU A 186 -0.96 -12.97 -7.92
C GLU A 186 0.42 -12.34 -7.65
N PRO A 187 1.18 -11.94 -8.69
CA PRO A 187 2.39 -11.15 -8.54
C PRO A 187 2.11 -9.77 -7.90
N ALA A 188 3.19 -9.10 -7.49
CA ALA A 188 3.10 -7.73 -6.99
C ALA A 188 2.43 -6.80 -8.01
N ALA A 189 1.42 -6.05 -7.57
CA ALA A 189 0.79 -5.02 -8.40
C ALA A 189 1.75 -3.84 -8.63
N LEU A 190 1.69 -3.25 -9.81
CA LEU A 190 2.28 -1.95 -10.05
C LEU A 190 1.33 -0.87 -9.56
N VAL A 191 1.79 -0.05 -8.61
CA VAL A 191 1.01 1.04 -8.03
C VAL A 191 1.58 2.38 -8.48
N ASN A 192 0.77 3.15 -9.19
CA ASN A 192 1.05 4.53 -9.53
C ASN A 192 0.29 5.45 -8.56
N SER A 193 1.02 6.25 -7.80
CA SER A 193 0.46 7.12 -6.76
C SER A 193 0.59 8.57 -7.13
N ILE A 194 -0.51 9.34 -7.05
CA ILE A 194 -0.53 10.81 -7.17
C ILE A 194 -0.70 11.38 -5.78
N ILE A 195 0.29 12.17 -5.34
CA ILE A 195 0.36 12.76 -4.01
C ILE A 195 -0.14 14.20 -4.08
N GLY A 196 -1.25 14.45 -3.41
CA GLY A 196 -1.88 15.77 -3.33
C GLY A 196 -1.15 16.73 -2.39
N VAL A 197 -1.67 17.95 -2.29
CA VAL A 197 -1.19 18.95 -1.33
C VAL A 197 -1.62 18.54 0.09
N GLN A 198 -0.75 18.80 1.06
CA GLN A 198 -1.06 18.58 2.46
C GLN A 198 -2.29 19.40 2.89
N LYS A 199 -3.17 18.78 3.66
CA LYS A 199 -4.40 19.36 4.18
C LYS A 199 -4.47 19.18 5.69
N THR A 200 -5.20 20.07 6.37
CA THR A 200 -5.51 19.91 7.80
C THR A 200 -6.73 19.01 7.96
N TYR A 201 -6.66 18.10 8.92
CA TYR A 201 -7.80 17.26 9.29
C TYR A 201 -8.86 18.08 10.04
N LEU A 202 -10.11 17.97 9.60
CA LEU A 202 -11.26 18.68 10.18
C LEU A 202 -12.43 17.71 10.47
N GLY A 203 -12.16 16.40 10.61
CA GLY A 203 -13.19 15.37 10.76
C GLY A 203 -13.73 15.17 12.18
N GLY A 204 -13.32 15.97 13.16
CA GLY A 204 -13.91 15.96 14.51
C GLY A 204 -13.40 14.88 15.47
N LEU A 205 -12.48 14.00 15.08
CA LEU A 205 -11.85 13.06 16.01
C LEU A 205 -10.75 13.75 16.82
N PRO A 206 -10.84 13.76 18.17
CA PRO A 206 -9.88 14.49 19.01
C PRO A 206 -8.42 14.05 18.82
N GLN A 207 -8.19 12.76 18.57
CA GLN A 207 -6.86 12.18 18.35
C GLN A 207 -6.16 12.72 17.09
N LEU A 208 -6.95 13.24 16.14
CA LEU A 208 -6.45 13.78 14.87
C LEU A 208 -6.67 15.29 14.75
N ASP A 209 -7.18 15.95 15.80
CA ASP A 209 -7.47 17.40 15.73
C ASP A 209 -6.24 18.19 15.32
N LYS A 210 -6.40 19.04 14.31
CA LYS A 210 -5.35 19.88 13.71
C LYS A 210 -4.12 19.13 13.15
N THR A 211 -4.15 17.79 13.08
CA THR A 211 -3.12 17.04 12.36
C THR A 211 -3.24 17.29 10.86
N THR A 212 -2.23 16.91 10.12
CA THR A 212 -2.22 17.07 8.67
C THR A 212 -2.10 15.74 7.96
N TYR A 213 -2.65 15.67 6.75
CA TYR A 213 -2.60 14.50 5.89
C TYR A 213 -2.34 14.90 4.44
N TRP A 214 -1.89 13.94 3.65
CA TRP A 214 -1.85 14.03 2.19
C TRP A 214 -2.95 13.17 1.58
N PRO A 215 -3.84 13.74 0.73
CA PRO A 215 -4.69 12.91 -0.11
C PRO A 215 -3.81 12.24 -1.18
N ILE A 216 -3.82 10.92 -1.24
CA ILE A 216 -3.01 10.13 -2.17
C ILE A 216 -3.95 9.22 -2.97
N ARG A 217 -3.98 9.38 -4.30
CA ARG A 217 -4.70 8.49 -5.21
C ARG A 217 -3.71 7.46 -5.76
N MET A 218 -4.02 6.20 -5.61
CA MET A 218 -3.24 5.06 -6.03
C MET A 218 -4.01 4.27 -7.08
N ALA A 219 -3.44 4.08 -8.26
CA ALA A 219 -3.97 3.25 -9.33
C ALA A 219 -3.19 1.92 -9.36
N PHE A 220 -3.90 0.80 -9.26
CA PHE A 220 -3.35 -0.55 -9.17
C PHE A 220 -3.46 -1.24 -10.52
N PHE A 221 -2.34 -1.78 -11.00
CA PHE A 221 -2.24 -2.49 -12.27
C PHE A 221 -1.69 -3.89 -12.01
N SER A 222 -2.36 -4.93 -12.52
CA SER A 222 -1.81 -6.28 -12.53
C SER A 222 -0.51 -6.31 -13.33
N ALA A 223 0.52 -6.94 -12.77
CA ALA A 223 1.81 -7.06 -13.44
C ALA A 223 1.78 -8.01 -14.67
N GLU A 224 0.76 -8.86 -14.77
CA GLU A 224 0.61 -9.85 -15.85
C GLU A 224 -0.21 -9.34 -17.03
N LYS A 225 -1.03 -8.30 -16.83
CA LYS A 225 -1.89 -7.73 -17.86
C LYS A 225 -1.24 -6.51 -18.50
N GLN A 226 -1.13 -6.50 -19.82
CA GLN A 226 -0.79 -5.29 -20.59
C GLN A 226 -2.07 -4.47 -20.78
N GLN A 227 -2.49 -3.73 -19.76
CA GLN A 227 -3.69 -2.91 -19.80
C GLN A 227 -3.35 -1.44 -19.58
N LEU A 228 -4.17 -0.57 -20.19
CA LEU A 228 -4.03 0.88 -20.05
C LEU A 228 -4.79 1.41 -18.84
N GLU A 229 -5.84 0.70 -18.42
CA GLU A 229 -6.68 1.07 -17.29
C GLU A 229 -6.28 0.30 -16.04
N PRO A 230 -6.33 0.91 -14.83
CA PRO A 230 -6.09 0.21 -13.59
C PRO A 230 -7.20 -0.83 -13.32
N ASP A 231 -6.86 -1.89 -12.58
CA ASP A 231 -7.85 -2.86 -12.08
C ASP A 231 -8.80 -2.19 -11.08
N TYR A 232 -8.27 -1.29 -10.25
CA TYR A 232 -9.01 -0.44 -9.30
C TYR A 232 -8.13 0.71 -8.82
N GLU A 233 -8.76 1.68 -8.17
CA GLU A 233 -8.06 2.80 -7.55
C GLU A 233 -8.44 2.94 -6.08
N ILE A 234 -7.48 3.41 -5.27
CA ILE A 234 -7.71 3.76 -3.87
C ILE A 234 -7.23 5.18 -3.63
N THR A 235 -8.11 6.03 -3.10
CA THR A 235 -7.70 7.34 -2.59
C THR A 235 -7.69 7.29 -1.07
N ILE A 236 -6.57 7.66 -0.43
CA ILE A 236 -6.42 7.68 1.03
C ILE A 236 -6.08 9.08 1.52
N ASN A 237 -6.51 9.39 2.75
CA ASN A 237 -6.03 10.53 3.52
C ASN A 237 -4.94 10.04 4.47
N LEU A 238 -3.68 10.08 4.04
CA LEU A 238 -2.53 9.51 4.75
C LEU A 238 -1.86 10.57 5.64
N HIS A 239 -1.84 10.33 6.95
CA HIS A 239 -1.09 11.10 7.93
C HIS A 239 0.39 10.69 7.96
N ASP A 240 1.24 11.57 8.49
CA ASP A 240 2.69 11.35 8.54
C ASP A 240 3.13 10.25 9.51
N ASN A 241 2.22 9.79 10.34
CA ASN A 241 2.38 8.68 11.29
C ASN A 241 1.78 7.35 10.80
N GLY A 242 1.32 7.28 9.54
CA GLY A 242 0.75 6.09 8.93
C GLY A 242 -0.77 5.90 9.14
N VAL A 243 -1.40 6.73 9.95
CA VAL A 243 -2.86 6.70 10.10
C VAL A 243 -3.54 7.12 8.80
N VAL A 244 -4.62 6.42 8.44
CA VAL A 244 -5.49 6.77 7.32
C VAL A 244 -6.82 7.26 7.88
N SER A 245 -7.12 8.55 7.73
CA SER A 245 -8.35 9.15 8.28
C SER A 245 -9.58 9.02 7.40
N GLY A 246 -9.47 8.38 6.26
CA GLY A 246 -10.55 8.07 5.33
C GLY A 246 -10.00 7.58 4.02
N LEU A 247 -10.76 6.78 3.31
CA LEU A 247 -10.37 6.28 2.01
C LEU A 247 -11.59 6.10 1.09
N ILE A 248 -11.35 6.08 -0.20
CA ILE A 248 -12.31 5.78 -1.25
C ILE A 248 -11.78 4.60 -2.04
N LEU A 249 -12.60 3.56 -2.19
CA LEU A 249 -12.33 2.41 -3.04
C LEU A 249 -13.11 2.59 -4.34
N ASP A 250 -12.42 2.63 -5.46
CA ASP A 250 -13.02 2.85 -6.78
C ASP A 250 -12.72 1.64 -7.68
N TYR A 251 -13.75 0.85 -7.95
CA TYR A 251 -13.73 -0.32 -8.82
C TYR A 251 -14.30 -0.04 -10.22
N GLY A 252 -14.52 1.25 -10.56
CA GLY A 252 -15.09 1.69 -11.81
C GLY A 252 -16.63 1.72 -11.78
N ASP A 253 -17.27 0.59 -11.63
CA ASP A 253 -18.73 0.43 -11.53
C ASP A 253 -19.28 0.54 -10.10
N LEU A 254 -18.42 0.48 -9.10
CA LEU A 254 -18.72 0.64 -7.67
C LEU A 254 -17.69 1.53 -7.00
N ILE A 255 -18.14 2.60 -6.36
CA ILE A 255 -17.31 3.45 -5.50
C ILE A 255 -17.83 3.35 -4.07
N ILE A 256 -16.92 2.99 -3.14
CA ILE A 256 -17.20 2.87 -1.71
C ILE A 256 -16.45 3.98 -0.98
N ASP A 257 -17.16 4.71 -0.13
CA ASP A 257 -16.59 5.64 0.84
C ASP A 257 -16.34 4.91 2.17
N VAL A 258 -15.16 5.12 2.76
CA VAL A 258 -14.74 4.46 3.99
C VAL A 258 -14.28 5.54 4.96
N GLU A 259 -15.13 5.82 5.94
CA GLU A 259 -14.99 6.89 6.91
C GLU A 259 -14.44 6.37 8.24
N LEU A 260 -13.39 7.03 8.76
CA LEU A 260 -12.85 6.74 10.08
C LEU A 260 -13.82 7.23 11.17
N MET A 261 -14.32 6.30 11.98
CA MET A 261 -15.27 6.56 13.06
C MET A 261 -14.60 6.67 14.43
N GLU A 262 -13.56 5.88 14.65
CA GLU A 262 -12.87 5.81 15.95
C GLU A 262 -11.40 5.41 15.73
N ILE A 263 -10.52 5.95 16.55
CA ILE A 263 -9.09 5.60 16.56
C ILE A 263 -8.55 5.64 17.98
N ASP A 264 -7.76 4.59 18.33
CA ASP A 264 -7.00 4.48 19.56
C ASP A 264 -5.52 4.27 19.24
N TYR A 265 -4.65 5.06 19.84
CA TYR A 265 -3.21 4.81 19.77
C TYR A 265 -2.82 3.71 20.77
N LEU A 266 -2.01 2.77 20.30
CA LEU A 266 -1.51 1.66 21.10
C LEU A 266 -0.10 1.96 21.61
N GLN A 267 0.32 1.23 22.63
CA GLN A 267 1.67 1.37 23.17
C GLN A 267 2.71 0.90 22.15
N ARG A 268 3.81 1.62 22.05
CA ARG A 268 4.99 1.18 21.31
C ARG A 268 5.66 -0.01 22.00
N ALA A 269 6.34 -0.84 21.22
CA ALA A 269 7.15 -1.92 21.76
C ALA A 269 8.26 -1.36 22.66
N SER A 270 8.39 -1.93 23.85
CA SER A 270 9.54 -1.67 24.74
C SER A 270 10.65 -2.65 24.36
N CYS A 271 11.68 -2.16 23.70
CA CYS A 271 12.78 -2.98 23.21
C CYS A 271 14.04 -2.69 24.04
N ASN A 272 14.54 -3.72 24.73
CA ASN A 272 15.79 -3.68 25.49
C ASN A 272 16.98 -3.97 24.58
#